data_3eed8ccb96fcaff73b481b1125d20e26
#
_entry.id   3eed8ccb96fcaff73b481b1125d20e26
#
_cell.length_a   1.000
_cell.length_b   1.000
_cell.length_c   1.000
_cell.angle_alpha   90.00
_cell.angle_beta   90.00
_cell.angle_gamma   90.00
#
_symmetry.space_group_name_H-M   'P 1'
#
loop_
_entity.id
_entity.type
_entity.pdbx_description
1 polymer ?
#
loop_
_entity_poly.entity_id
_entity_poly.type
_entity_poly.pdbx_seq_one_letter_code
_entity_poly.pdbx_strand_id
1 'polypeptide(L)'
;YSQMLVDGGGWATKNYIQNDEWNNLTWQAYLTQISSINIVIRSLMEKDKDLYANTIAFARIWRVYIHSLAADKFGPMPFPAYATVEDNPPYKSVKDIYYEYFTELDEALNSFSDSAEPIFSDAGIDLVYKNDVSLWKKFGNSLRLRFAVRLSEVDREKCVAEANAAL
;
A
#
# COMPACT_ATOMS: atom_id res chain seq x y z
N TYR A 1 -6.47 -7.50 -22.08
CA TYR A 1 -7.65 -6.97 -22.78
C TYR A 1 -8.31 -8.12 -23.55
N SER A 2 -9.54 -8.50 -23.14
CA SER A 2 -10.25 -9.67 -23.71
C SER A 2 -10.86 -9.41 -25.10
N GLN A 3 -10.80 -8.20 -25.63
CA GLN A 3 -11.45 -7.76 -26.87
C GLN A 3 -12.98 -7.98 -26.92
N MET A 4 -13.60 -8.30 -25.77
CA MET A 4 -15.04 -8.51 -25.70
C MET A 4 -15.85 -7.21 -25.66
N LEU A 5 -15.20 -6.08 -25.43
CA LEU A 5 -15.82 -4.77 -25.40
C LEU A 5 -15.32 -3.94 -26.57
N VAL A 6 -16.25 -3.34 -27.32
CA VAL A 6 -15.96 -2.40 -28.39
C VAL A 6 -16.02 -0.99 -27.82
N ASP A 7 -14.98 -0.23 -28.10
CA ASP A 7 -14.92 1.19 -27.81
C ASP A 7 -15.90 1.96 -28.70
N GLY A 8 -16.88 2.58 -28.08
CA GLY A 8 -17.89 3.41 -28.77
C GLY A 8 -17.44 4.86 -29.05
N GLY A 9 -16.24 5.27 -28.62
CA GLY A 9 -15.85 6.67 -28.58
C GLY A 9 -14.49 7.04 -29.17
N GLY A 10 -13.85 6.16 -29.94
CA GLY A 10 -12.56 6.49 -30.56
C GLY A 10 -11.34 6.39 -29.63
N TRP A 11 -11.47 5.80 -28.46
CA TRP A 11 -10.38 5.55 -27.51
C TRP A 11 -9.47 4.43 -28.03
N ALA A 12 -8.19 4.73 -28.17
CA ALA A 12 -7.23 3.84 -28.85
C ALA A 12 -6.80 2.60 -28.02
N THR A 13 -7.27 2.46 -26.78
CA THR A 13 -6.86 1.39 -25.85
C THR A 13 -7.16 -0.02 -26.33
N LYS A 14 -8.19 -0.23 -27.14
CA LYS A 14 -8.52 -1.55 -27.73
C LYS A 14 -7.39 -2.09 -28.64
N ASN A 15 -6.55 -1.21 -29.16
CA ASN A 15 -5.44 -1.54 -30.07
C ASN A 15 -4.08 -1.53 -29.34
N TYR A 16 -4.07 -1.57 -28.00
CA TYR A 16 -2.86 -1.51 -27.18
C TYR A 16 -2.00 -0.25 -27.41
N ILE A 17 -2.62 0.83 -27.86
CA ILE A 17 -1.94 2.11 -28.02
C ILE A 17 -1.73 2.74 -26.63
N GLN A 18 -0.50 3.14 -26.35
CA GLN A 18 -0.16 3.85 -25.13
C GLN A 18 -0.95 5.16 -25.05
N ASN A 19 -1.50 5.41 -23.85
CA ASN A 19 -2.15 6.67 -23.55
C ASN A 19 -1.43 7.35 -22.37
N ASP A 20 -0.59 8.32 -22.69
CA ASP A 20 0.25 9.01 -21.72
C ASP A 20 -0.58 9.82 -20.71
N GLU A 21 -1.72 10.35 -21.10
CA GLU A 21 -2.62 11.07 -20.21
C GLU A 21 -3.15 10.15 -19.10
N TRP A 22 -3.58 8.94 -19.45
CA TRP A 22 -4.07 7.98 -18.45
C TRP A 22 -2.96 7.48 -17.52
N ASN A 23 -1.77 7.29 -18.05
CA ASN A 23 -0.61 6.96 -17.23
C ASN A 23 -0.29 8.09 -16.27
N ASN A 24 -0.29 9.33 -16.76
CA ASN A 24 -0.05 10.51 -15.93
C ASN A 24 -1.13 10.70 -14.85
N LEU A 25 -2.41 10.56 -15.19
CA LEU A 25 -3.50 10.64 -14.22
C LEU A 25 -3.35 9.61 -13.09
N THR A 26 -3.00 8.36 -13.45
CA THR A 26 -2.75 7.30 -12.45
C THR A 26 -1.55 7.65 -11.56
N TRP A 27 -0.48 8.15 -12.16
CA TRP A 27 0.71 8.56 -11.45
C TRP A 27 0.46 9.74 -10.49
N GLN A 28 -0.24 10.77 -10.95
CA GLN A 28 -0.62 11.92 -10.12
C GLN A 28 -1.54 11.53 -8.96
N ALA A 29 -2.51 10.64 -9.20
CA ALA A 29 -3.38 10.13 -8.16
C ALA A 29 -2.58 9.36 -7.09
N TYR A 30 -1.61 8.52 -7.50
CA TYR A 30 -0.69 7.85 -6.61
C TYR A 30 0.13 8.85 -5.79
N LEU A 31 0.79 9.82 -6.43
CA LEU A 31 1.63 10.82 -5.76
C LEU A 31 0.86 11.60 -4.69
N THR A 32 -0.36 12.03 -5.01
CA THR A 32 -1.21 12.77 -4.07
C THR A 32 -1.55 11.93 -2.84
N GLN A 33 -1.94 10.67 -3.03
CA GLN A 33 -2.32 9.80 -1.94
C GLN A 33 -1.11 9.43 -1.07
N ILE A 34 -0.01 9.02 -1.68
CA ILE A 34 1.17 8.57 -0.94
C ILE A 34 1.81 9.72 -0.13
N SER A 35 1.84 10.93 -0.69
CA SER A 35 2.35 12.12 0.01
C SER A 35 1.49 12.44 1.23
N SER A 36 0.17 12.40 1.09
CA SER A 36 -0.76 12.65 2.21
C SER A 36 -0.59 11.61 3.32
N ILE A 37 -0.49 10.33 2.98
CA ILE A 37 -0.28 9.25 3.95
C ILE A 37 1.05 9.43 4.70
N ASN A 38 2.12 9.75 3.99
CA ASN A 38 3.44 9.96 4.58
C ASN A 38 3.48 11.16 5.53
N ILE A 39 2.80 12.25 5.19
CA ILE A 39 2.66 13.42 6.08
C ILE A 39 1.94 13.01 7.37
N VAL A 40 0.84 12.26 7.27
CA VAL A 40 0.09 11.78 8.44
C VAL A 40 0.97 10.91 9.32
N ILE A 41 1.63 9.90 8.76
CA ILE A 41 2.51 9.00 9.53
C ILE A 41 3.58 9.81 10.28
N ARG A 42 4.30 10.68 9.58
CA ARG A 42 5.36 11.50 10.18
C ARG A 42 4.84 12.41 11.29
N SER A 43 3.78 13.16 11.01
CA SER A 43 3.21 14.09 11.98
C SER A 43 2.73 13.39 13.26
N LEU A 44 2.14 12.19 13.14
CA LEU A 44 1.67 11.43 14.31
C LEU A 44 2.83 10.80 15.07
N MET A 45 3.85 10.30 14.36
CA MET A 45 5.07 9.78 15.00
C MET A 45 5.83 10.86 15.79
N GLU A 46 5.91 12.08 15.25
CA GLU A 46 6.53 13.23 15.92
C GLU A 46 5.71 13.71 17.13
N LYS A 47 4.38 13.61 17.07
CA LYS A 47 3.48 14.09 18.12
C LYS A 47 3.44 13.12 19.31
N ASP A 48 3.06 11.90 19.11
CA ASP A 48 3.02 10.81 20.10
C ASP A 48 2.75 9.48 19.40
N LYS A 49 3.81 8.72 19.14
CA LYS A 49 3.73 7.44 18.40
C LYS A 49 2.92 6.37 19.10
N ASP A 50 2.91 6.39 20.45
CA ASP A 50 2.24 5.35 21.24
C ASP A 50 0.75 5.67 21.37
N LEU A 51 0.40 6.93 21.57
CA LEU A 51 -0.99 7.40 21.60
C LEU A 51 -1.69 7.15 20.25
N TYR A 52 -1.02 7.43 19.14
CA TYR A 52 -1.57 7.31 17.78
C TYR A 52 -1.18 6.01 17.07
N ALA A 53 -0.73 4.97 17.80
CA ALA A 53 -0.24 3.72 17.23
C ALA A 53 -1.25 3.09 16.25
N ASN A 54 -2.54 3.08 16.57
CA ASN A 54 -3.57 2.51 15.71
C ASN A 54 -3.75 3.27 14.38
N THR A 55 -3.71 4.61 14.43
CA THR A 55 -3.79 5.43 13.20
C THR A 55 -2.53 5.29 12.35
N ILE A 56 -1.36 5.21 12.98
CA ILE A 56 -0.08 4.97 12.28
C ILE A 56 -0.10 3.60 11.62
N ALA A 57 -0.52 2.54 12.34
CA ALA A 57 -0.63 1.19 11.80
C ALA A 57 -1.56 1.12 10.58
N PHE A 58 -2.75 1.69 10.69
CA PHE A 58 -3.69 1.83 9.58
C PHE A 58 -3.04 2.53 8.39
N ALA A 59 -2.42 3.70 8.60
CA ALA A 59 -1.82 4.49 7.54
C ALA A 59 -0.66 3.74 6.84
N ARG A 60 0.13 2.95 7.59
CA ARG A 60 1.20 2.10 7.05
C ARG A 60 0.63 0.98 6.17
N ILE A 61 -0.40 0.25 6.64
CA ILE A 61 -1.08 -0.79 5.85
C ILE A 61 -1.66 -0.19 4.56
N TRP A 62 -2.33 0.97 4.67
CA TRP A 62 -2.91 1.66 3.54
C TRP A 62 -1.86 2.16 2.55
N ARG A 63 -0.71 2.64 3.05
CA ARG A 63 0.46 3.01 2.24
C ARG A 63 0.96 1.84 1.39
N VAL A 64 1.13 0.65 2.00
CA VAL A 64 1.54 -0.55 1.28
C VAL A 64 0.53 -0.90 0.19
N TYR A 65 -0.76 -0.84 0.50
CA TYR A 65 -1.81 -1.12 -0.48
C TYR A 65 -1.73 -0.18 -1.69
N ILE A 66 -1.74 1.13 -1.45
CA ILE A 66 -1.69 2.13 -2.54
C ILE A 66 -0.40 2.01 -3.35
N HIS A 67 0.74 1.85 -2.66
CA HIS A 67 2.02 1.71 -3.34
C HIS A 67 2.08 0.43 -4.20
N SER A 68 1.50 -0.68 -3.72
CA SER A 68 1.48 -1.93 -4.47
C SER A 68 0.73 -1.81 -5.80
N LEU A 69 -0.37 -1.05 -5.84
CA LEU A 69 -1.11 -0.79 -7.08
C LEU A 69 -0.27 -0.01 -8.10
N ALA A 70 0.53 0.94 -7.63
CA ALA A 70 1.44 1.70 -8.48
C ALA A 70 2.63 0.85 -8.94
N ALA A 71 3.26 0.09 -8.04
CA ALA A 71 4.39 -0.77 -8.36
C ALA A 71 4.00 -1.89 -9.34
N ASP A 72 2.80 -2.44 -9.22
CA ASP A 72 2.27 -3.44 -10.17
C ASP A 72 2.09 -2.87 -11.58
N LYS A 73 1.86 -1.56 -11.70
CA LYS A 73 1.67 -0.88 -12.99
C LYS A 73 2.97 -0.33 -13.57
N PHE A 74 3.80 0.28 -12.73
CA PHE A 74 4.98 1.04 -13.18
C PHE A 74 6.31 0.31 -12.96
N GLY A 75 6.33 -0.76 -12.16
CA GLY A 75 7.53 -1.54 -11.87
C GLY A 75 8.41 -0.89 -10.78
N PRO A 76 9.75 -0.87 -10.98
CA PRO A 76 10.67 -0.28 -10.01
C PRO A 76 10.32 1.16 -9.67
N MET A 77 10.32 1.49 -8.36
CA MET A 77 9.99 2.83 -7.88
C MET A 77 10.50 3.02 -6.44
N PRO A 78 10.59 4.25 -5.92
CA PRO A 78 10.98 4.48 -4.54
C PRO A 78 9.94 3.97 -3.54
N PHE A 79 10.38 3.31 -2.44
CA PHE A 79 9.54 2.94 -1.30
C PHE A 79 10.36 3.02 0.01
N PRO A 80 9.83 3.50 1.09
CA PRO A 80 8.57 4.23 1.25
C PRO A 80 8.66 5.65 0.67
N ALA A 81 8.41 5.75 -0.62
CA ALA A 81 8.60 6.94 -1.42
C ALA A 81 8.07 8.19 -0.74
N TYR A 82 8.78 9.29 -0.92
CA TYR A 82 8.34 10.63 -0.50
C TYR A 82 8.05 10.77 1.00
N ALA A 83 8.51 9.82 1.83
CA ALA A 83 8.42 9.91 3.29
C ALA A 83 9.63 10.63 3.89
N THR A 84 10.72 10.73 3.14
CA THR A 84 11.95 11.40 3.55
C THR A 84 12.02 12.79 2.94
N VAL A 85 12.83 13.65 3.56
CA VAL A 85 13.13 15.01 3.08
C VAL A 85 14.00 15.00 1.82
N GLU A 86 14.33 13.81 1.30
CA GLU A 86 15.14 13.66 0.11
C GLU A 86 14.33 14.04 -1.14
N ASP A 87 14.81 15.05 -1.84
CA ASP A 87 14.19 15.55 -3.08
C ASP A 87 14.22 14.49 -4.21
N ASN A 88 15.06 13.46 -4.11
CA ASN A 88 15.24 12.44 -5.13
C ASN A 88 15.50 11.06 -4.52
N PRO A 89 14.47 10.38 -3.97
CA PRO A 89 14.62 9.06 -3.36
C PRO A 89 15.06 8.01 -4.41
N PRO A 90 15.97 7.08 -4.03
CA PRO A 90 16.48 6.08 -4.96
C PRO A 90 15.38 5.09 -5.39
N TYR A 91 15.42 4.69 -6.66
CA TYR A 91 14.59 3.61 -7.16
C TYR A 91 15.04 2.27 -6.58
N LYS A 92 14.07 1.46 -6.19
CA LYS A 92 14.28 0.08 -5.71
C LYS A 92 13.76 -0.91 -6.73
N SER A 93 14.36 -2.09 -6.77
CA SER A 93 13.83 -3.19 -7.58
C SER A 93 12.46 -3.63 -7.07
N VAL A 94 11.63 -4.23 -7.93
CA VAL A 94 10.35 -4.81 -7.52
C VAL A 94 10.54 -5.85 -6.41
N LYS A 95 11.62 -6.63 -6.46
CA LYS A 95 11.97 -7.59 -5.42
C LYS A 95 12.14 -6.90 -4.07
N ASP A 96 12.97 -5.87 -4.00
CA ASP A 96 13.27 -5.16 -2.76
C ASP A 96 12.01 -4.47 -2.20
N ILE A 97 11.19 -3.89 -3.09
CA ILE A 97 9.90 -3.30 -2.73
C ILE A 97 8.99 -4.32 -2.06
N TYR A 98 8.85 -5.53 -2.64
CA TYR A 98 8.02 -6.58 -2.06
C TYR A 98 8.52 -7.06 -0.71
N TYR A 99 9.84 -7.16 -0.54
CA TYR A 99 10.43 -7.53 0.74
C TYR A 99 10.18 -6.48 1.82
N GLU A 100 10.25 -5.20 1.44
CA GLU A 100 9.89 -4.11 2.35
C GLU A 100 8.39 -4.06 2.68
N TYR A 101 7.50 -4.47 1.78
CA TYR A 101 6.08 -4.61 2.12
C TYR A 101 5.86 -5.61 3.26
N PHE A 102 6.55 -6.74 3.25
CA PHE A 102 6.45 -7.71 4.35
C PHE A 102 6.92 -7.12 5.67
N THR A 103 8.05 -6.44 5.66
CA THR A 103 8.58 -5.76 6.86
C THR A 103 7.60 -4.70 7.36
N GLU A 104 7.13 -3.85 6.45
CA GLU A 104 6.19 -2.77 6.78
C GLU A 104 4.86 -3.28 7.33
N LEU A 105 4.32 -4.35 6.72
CA LEU A 105 3.09 -4.99 7.21
C LEU A 105 3.29 -5.66 8.55
N ASP A 106 4.41 -6.35 8.76
CA ASP A 106 4.72 -6.99 10.04
C ASP A 106 4.78 -5.97 11.18
N GLU A 107 5.55 -4.90 11.00
CA GLU A 107 5.66 -3.83 11.97
C GLU A 107 4.31 -3.14 12.24
N ALA A 108 3.52 -2.85 11.18
CA ALA A 108 2.23 -2.22 11.32
C ALA A 108 1.24 -3.11 12.08
N LEU A 109 1.16 -4.41 11.72
CA LEU A 109 0.25 -5.36 12.36
C LEU A 109 0.58 -5.57 13.85
N ASN A 110 1.86 -5.54 14.21
CA ASN A 110 2.33 -5.69 15.58
C ASN A 110 2.20 -4.40 16.42
N SER A 111 2.01 -3.24 15.78
CA SER A 111 1.91 -1.94 16.49
C SER A 111 0.49 -1.57 16.93
N PHE A 112 -0.55 -2.30 16.53
CA PHE A 112 -1.91 -2.06 17.05
C PHE A 112 -1.98 -2.30 18.54
N SER A 113 -2.57 -1.36 19.29
CA SER A 113 -2.65 -1.37 20.74
C SER A 113 -4.03 -0.98 21.25
N ASP A 114 -4.51 -1.69 22.28
CA ASP A 114 -5.77 -1.37 22.94
C ASP A 114 -5.67 -0.10 23.81
N SER A 115 -4.46 0.33 24.16
CA SER A 115 -4.20 1.56 24.92
C SER A 115 -4.06 2.81 24.05
N ALA A 116 -3.98 2.64 22.73
CA ALA A 116 -3.90 3.75 21.78
C ALA A 116 -5.29 4.31 21.44
N GLU A 117 -5.30 5.55 20.96
CA GLU A 117 -6.52 6.17 20.41
C GLU A 117 -7.08 5.34 19.24
N PRO A 118 -8.41 5.38 19.01
CA PRO A 118 -9.01 4.81 17.81
C PRO A 118 -8.36 5.36 16.53
N ILE A 119 -8.43 4.60 15.43
CA ILE A 119 -7.88 5.03 14.12
C ILE A 119 -8.41 6.41 13.74
N PHE A 120 -9.71 6.63 13.93
CA PHE A 120 -10.36 7.94 13.79
C PHE A 120 -11.21 8.24 15.03
N SER A 121 -11.32 9.51 15.37
CA SER A 121 -12.16 9.97 16.50
C SER A 121 -13.64 9.64 16.33
N ASP A 122 -14.12 9.57 15.08
CA ASP A 122 -15.46 9.14 14.70
C ASP A 122 -15.35 7.90 13.81
N ALA A 123 -15.96 6.79 14.24
CA ALA A 123 -15.97 5.55 13.48
C ALA A 123 -16.67 5.68 12.10
N GLY A 124 -17.51 6.69 11.92
CA GLY A 124 -18.15 6.98 10.64
C GLY A 124 -17.20 7.49 9.57
N ILE A 125 -16.00 7.95 9.93
CA ILE A 125 -14.95 8.38 9.00
C ILE A 125 -14.34 7.16 8.30
N ASP A 126 -14.15 6.05 9.02
CA ASP A 126 -13.73 4.79 8.42
C ASP A 126 -14.91 4.11 7.74
N LEU A 127 -15.05 4.38 6.44
CA LEU A 127 -16.11 3.81 5.61
C LEU A 127 -15.93 2.31 5.35
N VAL A 128 -14.77 1.74 5.64
CA VAL A 128 -14.44 0.34 5.33
C VAL A 128 -14.75 -0.56 6.52
N TYR A 129 -14.15 -0.30 7.68
CA TYR A 129 -14.24 -1.17 8.86
C TYR A 129 -14.67 -0.47 10.15
N LYS A 130 -15.04 0.81 10.09
CA LYS A 130 -15.59 1.58 11.23
C LYS A 130 -14.70 1.52 12.49
N ASN A 131 -13.41 1.71 12.31
CA ASN A 131 -12.39 1.60 13.36
C ASN A 131 -12.19 0.19 13.95
N ASP A 132 -12.71 -0.86 13.32
CA ASP A 132 -12.48 -2.23 13.79
C ASP A 132 -11.04 -2.67 13.48
N VAL A 133 -10.19 -2.62 14.51
CA VAL A 133 -8.77 -3.02 14.43
C VAL A 133 -8.63 -4.48 14.00
N SER A 134 -9.57 -5.36 14.38
CA SER A 134 -9.50 -6.78 14.01
C SER A 134 -9.66 -6.98 12.50
N LEU A 135 -10.53 -6.20 11.88
CA LEU A 135 -10.74 -6.22 10.43
C LEU A 135 -9.55 -5.59 9.68
N TRP A 136 -8.96 -4.51 10.23
CA TRP A 136 -7.74 -3.93 9.66
C TRP A 136 -6.56 -4.89 9.74
N LYS A 137 -6.41 -5.65 10.85
CA LYS A 137 -5.40 -6.73 10.95
C LYS A 137 -5.64 -7.82 9.90
N LYS A 138 -6.89 -8.26 9.71
CA LYS A 138 -7.23 -9.22 8.65
C LYS A 138 -6.93 -8.69 7.25
N PHE A 139 -7.18 -7.41 6.98
CA PHE A 139 -6.82 -6.79 5.72
C PHE A 139 -5.31 -6.76 5.48
N GLY A 140 -4.53 -6.36 6.49
CA GLY A 140 -3.07 -6.38 6.41
C GLY A 140 -2.50 -7.78 6.15
N ASN A 141 -3.03 -8.80 6.85
CA ASN A 141 -2.65 -10.20 6.62
C ASN A 141 -3.09 -10.70 5.22
N SER A 142 -4.25 -10.27 4.74
CA SER A 142 -4.69 -10.60 3.38
C SER A 142 -3.78 -9.99 2.30
N LEU A 143 -3.27 -8.77 2.51
CA LEU A 143 -2.25 -8.17 1.66
C LEU A 143 -0.94 -8.97 1.71
N ARG A 144 -0.49 -9.34 2.93
CA ARG A 144 0.71 -10.16 3.13
C ARG A 144 0.60 -11.48 2.36
N LEU A 145 -0.51 -12.20 2.52
CA LEU A 145 -0.77 -13.43 1.79
C LEU A 145 -0.79 -13.23 0.27
N ARG A 146 -1.46 -12.17 -0.21
CA ARG A 146 -1.50 -11.82 -1.63
C ARG A 146 -0.10 -11.61 -2.20
N PHE A 147 0.78 -10.89 -1.50
CA PHE A 147 2.15 -10.66 -1.94
C PHE A 147 3.00 -11.94 -1.84
N ALA A 148 2.81 -12.75 -0.80
CA ALA A 148 3.48 -14.03 -0.68
C ALA A 148 3.18 -14.95 -1.86
N VAL A 149 1.90 -15.12 -2.24
CA VAL A 149 1.51 -15.95 -3.38
C VAL A 149 2.15 -15.48 -4.70
N ARG A 150 2.37 -14.18 -4.88
CA ARG A 150 3.06 -13.66 -6.07
C ARG A 150 4.53 -14.06 -6.15
N LEU A 151 5.14 -14.47 -5.05
CA LEU A 151 6.52 -14.96 -5.01
C LEU A 151 6.63 -16.47 -5.31
N SER A 152 5.53 -17.19 -5.47
CA SER A 152 5.50 -18.67 -5.57
C SER A 152 6.48 -19.24 -6.60
N GLU A 153 6.65 -18.55 -7.74
CA GLU A 153 7.50 -19.02 -8.83
C GLU A 153 8.91 -18.40 -8.83
N VAL A 154 9.11 -17.29 -8.08
CA VAL A 154 10.38 -16.56 -8.11
C VAL A 154 11.16 -16.67 -6.79
N ASP A 155 10.48 -16.88 -5.67
CA ASP A 155 11.06 -17.10 -4.35
C ASP A 155 10.11 -17.93 -3.47
N ARG A 156 10.16 -19.23 -3.66
CA ARG A 156 9.25 -20.16 -2.96
C ARG A 156 9.47 -20.20 -1.45
N GLU A 157 10.71 -20.05 -0.99
CA GLU A 157 11.02 -20.06 0.43
C GLU A 157 10.37 -18.86 1.13
N LYS A 158 10.57 -17.66 0.57
CA LYS A 158 9.95 -16.43 1.07
C LYS A 158 8.42 -16.50 0.96
N CYS A 159 7.88 -17.03 -0.13
CA CYS A 159 6.45 -17.24 -0.30
C CYS A 159 5.86 -18.06 0.86
N VAL A 160 6.44 -19.23 1.18
CA VAL A 160 5.95 -20.12 2.24
C VAL A 160 6.07 -19.44 3.62
N ALA A 161 7.19 -18.80 3.90
CA ALA A 161 7.42 -18.11 5.17
C ALA A 161 6.37 -17.01 5.42
N GLU A 162 6.15 -16.14 4.41
CA GLU A 162 5.22 -15.02 4.53
C GLU A 162 3.75 -15.45 4.49
N ALA A 163 3.42 -16.50 3.74
CA ALA A 163 2.08 -17.07 3.73
C ALA A 163 1.72 -17.68 5.11
N ASN A 164 2.64 -18.42 5.73
CA ASN A 164 2.43 -18.95 7.08
C ASN A 164 2.30 -17.86 8.14
N ALA A 165 3.04 -16.77 7.99
CA ALA A 165 2.96 -15.63 8.92
C ALA A 165 1.66 -14.81 8.76
N ALA A 166 0.96 -14.95 7.63
CA ALA A 166 -0.30 -14.26 7.35
C ALA A 166 -1.55 -15.04 7.78
N LEU A 167 -1.42 -16.32 8.15
CA LEU A 167 -2.52 -17.20 8.57
C LEU A 167 -2.67 -17.24 10.08
#